data_6464f31c06f183c9bac7bf9402d06ba6
#
_entry.id   6464f31c06f183c9bac7bf9402d06ba6
#
_cell.length_a   1.000
_cell.length_b   1.000
_cell.length_c   1.000
_cell.angle_alpha   90.00
_cell.angle_beta   90.00
_cell.angle_gamma   90.00
#
_symmetry.space_group_name_H-M   'P 1'
#
loop_
_entity.id
_entity.type
_entity.pdbx_description
1 polymer ?
#
loop_
_entity_poly.entity_id
_entity_poly.type
_entity_poly.pdbx_seq_one_letter_code
_entity_poly.pdbx_strand_id
1 'polypeptide(L)'
;MGSRRYRRHPSYYPNTALRILKWPVAVLSVISLPIYLSEWINSPLWSLSFKALHRPLLGLVIYAIIWRLILSRRVMGAYFSTFEHELTHAVFAWLTLHRVVGLKVTWNNGGQCVYAGDGQGNWLISIAPYWFPTLLFPVIIIESITHTAFLQYGVGIVMSYHLLSTWRELHPKQTDLHQTGFIFAWAFLPSATLGVYHSALAYTFFGTQAALDAGFSPLIKACSKILDLG
;
A
#
# COMPACT_ATOMS: atom_id res chain seq x y z
N MET A 1 31.78 38.05 -7.22
CA MET A 1 30.65 37.46 -6.47
C MET A 1 30.13 36.28 -7.27
N GLY A 2 30.54 35.06 -6.94
CA GLY A 2 30.12 33.85 -7.64
C GLY A 2 28.73 33.45 -7.20
N SER A 3 27.79 33.40 -8.11
CA SER A 3 26.44 32.87 -7.87
C SER A 3 26.58 31.41 -7.44
N ARG A 4 26.38 31.13 -6.16
CA ARG A 4 26.21 29.73 -5.70
C ARG A 4 25.00 29.16 -6.45
N ARG A 5 25.22 28.30 -7.44
CA ARG A 5 24.15 27.52 -8.06
C ARG A 5 23.49 26.73 -6.95
N TYR A 6 22.28 27.12 -6.59
CA TYR A 6 21.45 26.42 -5.62
C TYR A 6 21.15 25.03 -6.20
N ARG A 7 21.89 24.01 -5.74
CA ARG A 7 21.61 22.64 -6.16
C ARG A 7 20.28 22.24 -5.53
N ARG A 8 19.27 22.05 -6.37
CA ARG A 8 17.97 21.54 -5.92
C ARG A 8 18.16 20.20 -5.22
N HIS A 9 17.38 19.95 -4.16
CA HIS A 9 17.40 18.67 -3.47
C HIS A 9 16.97 17.55 -4.45
N PRO A 10 17.56 16.33 -4.40
CA PRO A 10 17.20 15.23 -5.29
C PRO A 10 15.70 14.93 -5.37
N SER A 11 14.97 15.09 -4.25
CA SER A 11 13.51 14.89 -4.18
C SER A 11 12.68 15.90 -5.01
N TYR A 12 13.27 16.99 -5.48
CA TYR A 12 12.57 17.99 -6.29
C TYR A 12 11.94 17.38 -7.56
N TYR A 13 12.68 16.53 -8.26
CA TYR A 13 12.19 15.96 -9.51
C TYR A 13 11.03 14.98 -9.31
N PRO A 14 11.11 13.97 -8.42
CA PRO A 14 9.97 13.10 -8.16
C PRO A 14 8.77 13.86 -7.60
N ASN A 15 8.95 14.85 -6.73
CA ASN A 15 7.83 15.64 -6.21
C ASN A 15 7.12 16.45 -7.30
N THR A 16 7.88 17.02 -8.24
CA THR A 16 7.29 17.75 -9.37
C THR A 16 6.52 16.81 -10.28
N ALA A 17 7.09 15.65 -10.62
CA ALA A 17 6.43 14.64 -11.43
C ALA A 17 5.14 14.14 -10.76
N LEU A 18 5.19 13.76 -9.50
CA LEU A 18 4.03 13.27 -8.74
C LEU A 18 2.92 14.33 -8.62
N ARG A 19 3.28 15.60 -8.46
CA ARG A 19 2.29 16.69 -8.43
C ARG A 19 1.55 16.84 -9.76
N ILE A 20 2.25 16.73 -10.88
CA ILE A 20 1.66 16.78 -12.23
C ILE A 20 0.78 15.55 -12.46
N LEU A 21 1.28 14.37 -12.08
CA LEU A 21 0.61 13.09 -12.32
C LEU A 21 -0.57 12.83 -11.38
N LYS A 22 -0.77 13.62 -10.35
CA LYS A 22 -1.80 13.38 -9.33
C LYS A 22 -3.19 13.13 -9.93
N TRP A 23 -3.69 14.05 -10.73
CA TRP A 23 -5.02 13.92 -11.32
C TRP A 23 -5.11 12.91 -12.46
N PRO A 24 -4.14 12.82 -13.38
CA PRO A 24 -4.06 11.70 -14.32
C PRO A 24 -4.11 10.33 -13.64
N VAL A 25 -3.38 10.14 -12.53
CA VAL A 25 -3.41 8.89 -11.75
C VAL A 25 -4.79 8.67 -11.12
N ALA A 26 -5.43 9.71 -10.60
CA ALA A 26 -6.79 9.58 -10.06
C ALA A 26 -7.79 9.08 -11.11
N VAL A 27 -7.78 9.69 -12.30
CA VAL A 27 -8.63 9.29 -13.42
C VAL A 27 -8.35 7.83 -13.83
N LEU A 28 -7.08 7.49 -14.01
CA LEU A 28 -6.68 6.13 -14.34
C LEU A 28 -7.13 5.13 -13.28
N SER A 29 -7.03 5.48 -11.99
CA SER A 29 -7.47 4.63 -10.89
C SER A 29 -8.99 4.38 -10.91
N VAL A 30 -9.78 5.41 -11.18
CA VAL A 30 -11.24 5.26 -11.30
C VAL A 30 -11.62 4.36 -12.47
N ILE A 31 -10.97 4.53 -13.63
CA ILE A 31 -11.23 3.71 -14.83
C ILE A 31 -10.75 2.27 -14.64
N SER A 32 -9.62 2.07 -13.97
CA SER A 32 -9.08 0.73 -13.70
C SER A 32 -9.83 -0.05 -12.62
N LEU A 33 -10.58 0.62 -11.73
CA LEU A 33 -11.29 -0.04 -10.64
C LEU A 33 -12.25 -1.16 -11.09
N PRO A 34 -13.17 -0.95 -12.04
CA PRO A 34 -14.04 -2.02 -12.52
C PRO A 34 -13.25 -3.14 -13.21
N ILE A 35 -12.10 -2.82 -13.83
CA ILE A 35 -11.24 -3.85 -14.45
C ILE A 35 -10.56 -4.69 -13.36
N TYR A 36 -10.01 -4.07 -12.31
CA TYR A 36 -9.48 -4.79 -11.14
C TYR A 36 -10.54 -5.69 -10.50
N LEU A 37 -11.75 -5.18 -10.30
CA LEU A 37 -12.85 -5.97 -9.74
C LEU A 37 -13.19 -7.17 -10.63
N SER A 38 -13.28 -6.97 -11.94
CA SER A 38 -13.52 -8.04 -12.90
C SER A 38 -12.41 -9.10 -12.89
N GLU A 39 -11.15 -8.68 -12.91
CA GLU A 39 -10.02 -9.62 -12.86
C GLU A 39 -9.93 -10.34 -11.52
N TRP A 40 -10.25 -9.67 -10.43
CA TRP A 40 -10.33 -10.29 -9.11
C TRP A 40 -11.41 -11.39 -9.06
N ILE A 41 -12.63 -11.08 -9.53
CA ILE A 41 -13.76 -12.03 -9.54
C ILE A 41 -13.45 -13.24 -10.45
N ASN A 42 -12.77 -13.01 -11.58
CA ASN A 42 -12.41 -14.06 -12.53
C ASN A 42 -11.01 -14.63 -12.29
N SER A 43 -10.39 -14.32 -11.17
CA SER A 43 -9.02 -14.75 -10.87
C SER A 43 -8.93 -16.29 -10.77
N PRO A 44 -7.87 -16.90 -11.31
CA PRO A 44 -7.59 -18.32 -11.11
C PRO A 44 -7.40 -18.71 -9.63
N LEU A 45 -7.24 -17.74 -8.74
CA LEU A 45 -7.24 -17.97 -7.29
C LEU A 45 -8.48 -18.73 -6.82
N TRP A 46 -9.64 -18.46 -7.41
CA TRP A 46 -10.91 -19.09 -7.02
C TRP A 46 -11.06 -20.52 -7.54
N SER A 47 -10.24 -20.92 -8.51
CA SER A 47 -10.17 -22.31 -8.97
C SER A 47 -9.26 -23.19 -8.11
N LEU A 48 -8.48 -22.57 -7.20
CA LEU A 48 -7.62 -23.30 -6.29
C LEU A 48 -8.44 -24.14 -5.31
N SER A 49 -7.95 -25.34 -5.02
CA SER A 49 -8.57 -26.18 -4.00
C SER A 49 -8.54 -25.49 -2.63
N PHE A 50 -9.54 -25.78 -1.80
CA PHE A 50 -9.54 -25.31 -0.42
C PHE A 50 -8.24 -25.68 0.32
N LYS A 51 -7.63 -26.80 -0.04
CA LYS A 51 -6.31 -27.23 0.48
C LYS A 51 -5.19 -26.22 0.19
N ALA A 52 -5.26 -25.47 -0.90
CA ALA A 52 -4.28 -24.44 -1.21
C ALA A 52 -4.60 -23.12 -0.49
N LEU A 53 -5.86 -22.68 -0.53
CA LEU A 53 -6.30 -21.40 0.02
C LEU A 53 -6.44 -21.38 1.55
N HIS A 54 -6.57 -22.55 2.20
CA HIS A 54 -6.88 -22.57 3.64
C HIS A 54 -5.83 -21.86 4.51
N ARG A 55 -4.56 -21.88 4.12
CA ARG A 55 -3.49 -21.26 4.92
C ARG A 55 -3.62 -19.74 5.01
N PRO A 56 -3.63 -18.98 3.90
CA PRO A 56 -3.82 -17.53 4.01
C PRO A 56 -5.21 -17.17 4.56
N LEU A 57 -6.26 -17.92 4.25
CA LEU A 57 -7.60 -17.70 4.81
C LEU A 57 -7.61 -17.88 6.33
N LEU A 58 -7.00 -18.95 6.84
CA LEU A 58 -6.89 -19.15 8.28
C LEU A 58 -6.04 -18.06 8.94
N GLY A 59 -4.93 -17.67 8.34
CA GLY A 59 -4.12 -16.55 8.83
C GLY A 59 -4.94 -15.27 8.96
N LEU A 60 -5.71 -14.94 7.92
CA LEU A 60 -6.60 -13.78 7.91
C LEU A 60 -7.65 -13.86 9.02
N VAL A 61 -8.33 -14.99 9.15
CA VAL A 61 -9.39 -15.18 10.16
C VAL A 61 -8.81 -15.16 11.57
N ILE A 62 -7.71 -15.86 11.81
CA ILE A 62 -7.03 -15.90 13.13
C ILE A 62 -6.66 -14.49 13.55
N TYR A 63 -6.03 -13.72 12.67
CA TYR A 63 -5.68 -12.35 13.02
C TYR A 63 -6.92 -11.48 13.28
N ALA A 64 -7.95 -11.58 12.46
CA ALA A 64 -9.20 -10.82 12.67
C ALA A 64 -9.85 -11.14 14.03
N ILE A 65 -9.84 -12.41 14.45
CA ILE A 65 -10.35 -12.83 15.74
C ILE A 65 -9.49 -12.24 16.88
N ILE A 66 -8.17 -12.40 16.79
CA ILE A 66 -7.23 -11.85 17.80
C ILE A 66 -7.40 -10.32 17.89
N TRP A 67 -7.47 -9.66 16.75
CA TRP A 67 -7.70 -8.22 16.71
C TRP A 67 -9.02 -7.85 17.41
N ARG A 68 -10.12 -8.53 17.07
CA ARG A 68 -11.44 -8.24 17.66
C ARG A 68 -11.50 -8.48 19.16
N LEU A 69 -10.87 -9.52 19.65
CA LEU A 69 -10.96 -9.94 21.06
C LEU A 69 -9.93 -9.24 21.96
N ILE A 70 -8.73 -8.99 21.45
CA ILE A 70 -7.58 -8.56 22.24
C ILE A 70 -7.10 -7.17 21.84
N LEU A 71 -6.75 -6.99 20.54
CA LEU A 71 -6.02 -5.81 20.08
C LEU A 71 -6.92 -4.59 19.84
N SER A 72 -8.20 -4.79 19.52
CA SER A 72 -9.15 -3.69 19.27
C SER A 72 -9.40 -2.82 20.49
N ARG A 73 -9.18 -3.36 21.68
CA ARG A 73 -9.54 -2.72 22.95
C ARG A 73 -8.40 -1.98 23.63
N ARG A 74 -7.11 -2.17 23.28
CA ARG A 74 -5.98 -1.53 23.98
C ARG A 74 -4.66 -1.42 23.19
N VAL A 75 -3.94 -0.42 23.57
CA VAL A 75 -2.57 0.09 23.44
C VAL A 75 -1.57 -0.68 22.55
N MET A 76 -1.44 -2.01 22.64
CA MET A 76 -0.43 -2.74 21.86
C MET A 76 -0.74 -2.75 20.35
N GLY A 77 -2.00 -2.95 19.97
CA GLY A 77 -2.38 -2.92 18.57
C GLY A 77 -2.20 -1.55 17.93
N ALA A 78 -2.37 -0.48 18.72
CA ALA A 78 -2.14 0.88 18.25
C ALA A 78 -0.66 1.18 17.99
N TYR A 79 0.26 0.68 18.82
CA TYR A 79 1.69 0.91 18.65
C TYR A 79 2.21 0.27 17.36
N PHE A 80 1.89 -1.00 17.12
CA PHE A 80 2.34 -1.70 15.91
C PHE A 80 1.72 -1.12 14.62
N SER A 81 0.44 -0.77 14.66
CA SER A 81 -0.23 -0.09 13.56
C SER A 81 0.44 1.24 13.25
N THR A 82 0.68 2.07 14.26
CA THR A 82 1.39 3.33 14.09
C THR A 82 2.82 3.12 13.59
N PHE A 83 3.53 2.10 14.09
CA PHE A 83 4.88 1.81 13.63
C PHE A 83 4.92 1.45 12.13
N GLU A 84 4.04 0.55 11.66
CA GLU A 84 3.96 0.23 10.23
C GLU A 84 3.58 1.44 9.39
N HIS A 85 2.62 2.23 9.85
CA HIS A 85 2.19 3.46 9.20
C HIS A 85 3.39 4.40 8.96
N GLU A 86 4.13 4.73 10.03
CA GLU A 86 5.30 5.61 9.92
C GLU A 86 6.46 4.97 9.12
N LEU A 87 6.64 3.66 9.24
CA LEU A 87 7.61 2.91 8.44
C LEU A 87 7.28 3.00 6.96
N THR A 88 6.00 2.90 6.61
CA THR A 88 5.54 3.02 5.21
C THR A 88 5.82 4.42 4.67
N HIS A 89 5.56 5.48 5.43
CA HIS A 89 5.97 6.82 5.07
C HIS A 89 7.48 6.91 4.82
N ALA A 90 8.30 6.31 5.68
CA ALA A 90 9.76 6.31 5.53
C ALA A 90 10.20 5.58 4.25
N VAL A 91 9.64 4.42 3.96
CA VAL A 91 9.93 3.66 2.73
C VAL A 91 9.61 4.48 1.49
N PHE A 92 8.43 5.11 1.43
CA PHE A 92 8.04 5.92 0.28
C PHE A 92 8.81 7.26 0.22
N ALA A 93 9.26 7.80 1.35
CA ALA A 93 10.19 8.92 1.37
C ALA A 93 11.51 8.54 0.70
N TRP A 94 12.10 7.38 1.03
CA TRP A 94 13.32 6.89 0.36
C TRP A 94 13.10 6.62 -1.13
N LEU A 95 12.01 5.98 -1.51
CA LEU A 95 11.68 5.71 -2.91
C LEU A 95 11.53 7.00 -3.73
N THR A 96 11.14 8.10 -3.10
CA THR A 96 11.01 9.43 -3.72
C THR A 96 12.20 10.35 -3.42
N LEU A 97 13.34 9.77 -3.07
CA LEU A 97 14.63 10.43 -2.86
C LEU A 97 14.63 11.48 -1.74
N HIS A 98 13.79 11.30 -0.73
CA HIS A 98 13.83 12.09 0.49
C HIS A 98 14.75 11.43 1.52
N ARG A 99 15.42 12.25 2.30
CA ARG A 99 16.22 11.78 3.43
C ARG A 99 15.34 11.66 4.66
N VAL A 100 15.11 10.45 5.13
CA VAL A 100 14.46 10.23 6.43
C VAL A 100 15.42 10.65 7.54
N VAL A 101 14.99 11.57 8.38
CA VAL A 101 15.80 12.16 9.48
C VAL A 101 15.37 11.61 10.84
N GLY A 102 14.16 11.09 10.96
CA GLY A 102 13.66 10.50 12.20
C GLY A 102 12.36 9.75 12.01
N LEU A 103 12.19 8.71 12.82
CA LEU A 103 10.96 7.95 12.94
C LEU A 103 10.68 7.81 14.43
N LYS A 104 9.54 8.34 14.87
CA LYS A 104 9.12 8.32 16.28
C LYS A 104 7.76 7.67 16.36
N VAL A 105 7.64 6.69 17.25
CA VAL A 105 6.38 6.03 17.56
C VAL A 105 6.21 6.04 19.07
N THR A 106 5.01 6.38 19.51
CA THR A 106 4.69 6.45 20.95
C THR A 106 3.46 5.62 21.26
N TRP A 107 3.38 5.11 22.48
CA TRP A 107 2.26 4.26 22.89
C TRP A 107 0.90 4.98 22.90
N ASN A 108 0.88 6.28 23.20
CA ASN A 108 -0.35 7.03 23.42
C ASN A 108 -0.54 8.25 22.52
N ASN A 109 0.51 8.73 21.86
CA ASN A 109 0.51 10.02 21.16
C ASN A 109 0.70 9.89 19.63
N GLY A 110 0.48 8.69 19.08
CA GLY A 110 0.69 8.44 17.64
C GLY A 110 2.15 8.35 17.23
N GLY A 111 2.42 8.49 15.96
CA GLY A 111 3.73 8.43 15.35
C GLY A 111 4.04 9.67 14.52
N GLN A 112 5.29 9.76 14.09
CA GLN A 112 5.74 10.77 13.16
C GLN A 112 6.96 10.27 12.39
N CYS A 113 6.87 10.30 11.07
CA CYS A 113 8.01 10.16 10.19
C CYS A 113 8.47 11.56 9.75
N VAL A 114 9.73 11.90 10.07
CA VAL A 114 10.33 13.17 9.68
C VAL A 114 11.29 12.93 8.53
N TYR A 115 11.07 13.59 7.43
CA TYR A 115 11.95 13.52 6.27
C TYR A 115 12.31 14.91 5.75
N ALA A 116 13.55 15.04 5.25
CA ALA A 116 14.08 16.27 4.67
C ALA A 116 14.00 16.21 3.15
N GLY A 117 13.69 17.33 2.54
CA GLY A 117 13.54 17.49 1.09
C GLY A 117 12.40 18.43 0.77
N ASP A 118 12.09 18.59 -0.51
CA ASP A 118 10.93 19.35 -0.97
C ASP A 118 9.65 18.51 -0.80
N GLY A 119 9.33 18.14 0.46
CA GLY A 119 8.28 17.17 0.78
C GLY A 119 6.86 17.68 0.63
N GLN A 120 6.66 18.98 0.49
CA GLN A 120 5.33 19.56 0.34
C GLN A 120 4.71 19.12 -1.00
N GLY A 121 3.62 18.37 -0.92
CA GLY A 121 2.84 17.93 -2.07
C GLY A 121 3.19 16.55 -2.64
N ASN A 122 4.02 15.75 -1.97
CA ASN A 122 4.23 14.36 -2.33
C ASN A 122 3.10 13.48 -1.77
N TRP A 123 2.02 13.42 -2.55
CA TRP A 123 0.84 12.63 -2.19
C TRP A 123 1.14 11.14 -2.04
N LEU A 124 2.16 10.62 -2.74
CA LEU A 124 2.51 9.21 -2.69
C LEU A 124 3.06 8.82 -1.31
N ILE A 125 3.88 9.69 -0.69
CA ILE A 125 4.32 9.47 0.69
C ILE A 125 3.12 9.52 1.64
N SER A 126 2.29 10.57 1.53
CA SER A 126 1.17 10.78 2.45
C SER A 126 0.11 9.67 2.40
N ILE A 127 -0.16 9.08 1.21
CA ILE A 127 -1.23 8.09 1.07
C ILE A 127 -0.73 6.64 1.17
N ALA A 128 0.59 6.43 1.15
CA ALA A 128 1.18 5.10 1.10
C ALA A 128 0.67 4.13 2.18
N PRO A 129 0.57 4.50 3.47
CA PRO A 129 0.13 3.59 4.52
C PRO A 129 -1.28 3.02 4.35
N TYR A 130 -2.11 3.66 3.53
CA TYR A 130 -3.51 3.27 3.37
C TYR A 130 -3.75 2.22 2.28
N TRP A 131 -2.74 1.93 1.46
CA TRP A 131 -2.88 0.94 0.38
C TRP A 131 -1.72 -0.04 0.28
N PHE A 132 -0.57 0.27 0.88
CA PHE A 132 0.65 -0.50 0.72
C PHE A 132 1.01 -1.24 2.02
N PRO A 133 0.79 -2.56 2.08
CA PRO A 133 1.08 -3.37 3.25
C PRO A 133 2.59 -3.65 3.37
N THR A 134 3.34 -2.72 3.96
CA THR A 134 4.81 -2.76 4.03
C THR A 134 5.33 -4.06 4.64
N LEU A 135 4.67 -4.59 5.68
CA LEU A 135 5.07 -5.84 6.32
C LEU A 135 4.79 -7.09 5.48
N LEU A 136 4.01 -6.99 4.41
CA LEU A 136 3.74 -8.13 3.53
C LEU A 136 4.98 -8.51 2.69
N PHE A 137 5.78 -7.52 2.30
CA PHE A 137 6.96 -7.74 1.49
C PHE A 137 8.01 -8.67 2.13
N PRO A 138 8.47 -8.43 3.38
CA PRO A 138 9.40 -9.37 4.01
C PRO A 138 8.81 -10.78 4.16
N VAL A 139 7.51 -10.92 4.41
CA VAL A 139 6.86 -12.24 4.51
C VAL A 139 6.91 -12.97 3.16
N ILE A 140 6.56 -12.28 2.07
CA ILE A 140 6.60 -12.84 0.71
C ILE A 140 8.03 -13.17 0.29
N ILE A 141 9.01 -12.29 0.57
CA ILE A 141 10.41 -12.54 0.25
C ILE A 141 10.95 -13.77 0.99
N ILE A 142 10.66 -13.89 2.29
CA ILE A 142 11.10 -15.05 3.07
C ILE A 142 10.39 -16.31 2.56
N GLU A 143 9.11 -16.25 2.24
CA GLU A 143 8.36 -17.38 1.67
C GLU A 143 8.95 -17.84 0.33
N SER A 144 9.30 -16.91 -0.54
CA SER A 144 9.88 -17.22 -1.85
C SER A 144 11.28 -17.86 -1.77
N ILE A 145 12.03 -17.58 -0.70
CA ILE A 145 13.37 -18.17 -0.47
C ILE A 145 13.25 -19.53 0.22
N THR A 146 12.36 -19.63 1.21
CA THR A 146 12.28 -20.82 2.07
C THR A 146 11.29 -21.85 1.57
N HIS A 147 10.36 -21.46 0.69
CA HIS A 147 9.23 -22.27 0.21
C HIS A 147 8.43 -22.90 1.35
N THR A 148 8.40 -22.23 2.50
CA THR A 148 7.78 -22.77 3.71
C THR A 148 6.29 -22.49 3.70
N ALA A 149 5.49 -23.52 3.54
CA ALA A 149 4.03 -23.44 3.55
C ALA A 149 3.42 -22.71 4.78
N PHE A 150 4.16 -22.69 5.90
CA PHE A 150 3.78 -21.95 7.10
C PHE A 150 3.70 -20.43 6.86
N LEU A 151 4.56 -19.86 6.01
CA LEU A 151 4.56 -18.43 5.72
C LEU A 151 3.32 -17.97 4.96
N GLN A 152 2.59 -18.86 4.30
CA GLN A 152 1.29 -18.53 3.69
C GLN A 152 0.24 -18.12 4.75
N TYR A 153 0.32 -18.65 5.98
CA TYR A 153 -0.47 -18.10 7.10
C TYR A 153 -0.05 -16.66 7.42
N GLY A 154 1.26 -16.39 7.39
CA GLY A 154 1.81 -15.05 7.56
C GLY A 154 1.29 -14.03 6.54
N VAL A 155 1.16 -14.42 5.27
CA VAL A 155 0.54 -13.59 4.23
C VAL A 155 -0.88 -13.19 4.63
N GLY A 156 -1.71 -14.15 5.03
CA GLY A 156 -3.08 -13.87 5.49
C GLY A 156 -3.13 -13.00 6.75
N ILE A 157 -2.26 -13.27 7.72
CA ILE A 157 -2.15 -12.47 8.95
C ILE A 157 -1.82 -11.01 8.62
N VAL A 158 -0.80 -10.76 7.80
CA VAL A 158 -0.38 -9.39 7.46
C VAL A 158 -1.41 -8.67 6.61
N MET A 159 -2.07 -9.35 5.69
CA MET A 159 -3.17 -8.77 4.91
C MET A 159 -4.33 -8.34 5.82
N SER A 160 -4.73 -9.21 6.74
CA SER A 160 -5.80 -8.91 7.72
C SER A 160 -5.40 -7.76 8.64
N TYR A 161 -4.16 -7.78 9.12
CA TYR A 161 -3.59 -6.70 9.93
C TYR A 161 -3.66 -5.36 9.22
N HIS A 162 -3.15 -5.28 7.99
CA HIS A 162 -3.15 -4.04 7.21
C HIS A 162 -4.57 -3.55 6.90
N LEU A 163 -5.49 -4.44 6.52
CA LEU A 163 -6.89 -4.07 6.27
C LEU A 163 -7.56 -3.48 7.51
N LEU A 164 -7.37 -4.11 8.66
CA LEU A 164 -8.02 -3.68 9.91
C LEU A 164 -7.38 -2.41 10.48
N SER A 165 -6.06 -2.25 10.36
CA SER A 165 -5.38 -1.01 10.76
C SER A 165 -5.79 0.15 9.87
N THR A 166 -5.75 -0.04 8.55
CA THR A 166 -6.17 0.98 7.59
C THR A 166 -7.64 1.38 7.79
N TRP A 167 -8.54 0.42 7.98
CA TRP A 167 -9.95 0.72 8.27
C TRP A 167 -10.11 1.61 9.49
N ARG A 168 -9.33 1.34 10.55
CA ARG A 168 -9.36 2.14 11.77
C ARG A 168 -8.78 3.55 11.58
N GLU A 169 -7.79 3.69 10.72
CA GLU A 169 -7.08 4.95 10.46
C GLU A 169 -7.73 5.80 9.37
N LEU A 170 -8.55 5.21 8.49
CA LEU A 170 -9.29 5.92 7.46
C LEU A 170 -10.44 6.76 8.06
N HIS A 171 -10.11 7.92 8.62
CA HIS A 171 -11.11 8.83 9.15
C HIS A 171 -10.82 10.31 8.78
N PRO A 172 -11.84 11.18 8.73
CA PRO A 172 -11.70 12.56 8.24
C PRO A 172 -10.70 13.44 8.98
N LYS A 173 -10.25 13.06 10.18
CA LYS A 173 -9.31 13.84 10.99
C LYS A 173 -7.84 13.52 10.69
N GLN A 174 -7.55 12.55 9.80
CA GLN A 174 -6.19 12.19 9.45
C GLN A 174 -5.53 13.26 8.59
N THR A 175 -4.38 13.74 9.07
CA THR A 175 -3.60 14.81 8.42
C THR A 175 -3.15 14.41 7.01
N ASP A 176 -2.79 13.15 6.80
CA ASP A 176 -2.32 12.63 5.52
C ASP A 176 -3.39 12.67 4.44
N LEU A 177 -4.63 12.34 4.81
CA LEU A 177 -5.78 12.43 3.90
C LEU A 177 -6.12 13.88 3.57
N HIS A 178 -5.96 14.80 4.52
CA HIS A 178 -6.11 16.23 4.27
C HIS A 178 -5.01 16.76 3.33
N GLN A 179 -3.75 16.40 3.55
CA GLN A 179 -2.63 16.81 2.70
C GLN A 179 -2.76 16.23 1.28
N THR A 180 -3.21 14.99 1.18
CA THR A 180 -3.43 14.34 -0.12
C THR A 180 -4.69 14.86 -0.82
N GLY A 181 -5.71 15.24 -0.07
CA GLY A 181 -7.05 15.61 -0.55
C GLY A 181 -7.97 14.39 -0.67
N PHE A 182 -9.14 14.48 -0.04
CA PHE A 182 -10.09 13.36 0.06
C PHE A 182 -10.57 12.83 -1.30
N ILE A 183 -10.87 13.71 -2.25
CA ILE A 183 -11.34 13.30 -3.58
C ILE A 183 -10.30 12.42 -4.26
N PHE A 184 -9.03 12.83 -4.21
CA PHE A 184 -7.94 12.03 -4.76
C PHE A 184 -7.79 10.70 -4.01
N ALA A 185 -7.80 10.73 -2.68
CA ALA A 185 -7.67 9.54 -1.86
C ALA A 185 -8.75 8.50 -2.19
N TRP A 186 -10.01 8.90 -2.26
CA TRP A 186 -11.12 8.01 -2.62
C TRP A 186 -11.09 7.52 -4.07
N ALA A 187 -10.54 8.31 -5.00
CA ALA A 187 -10.34 7.88 -6.37
C ALA A 187 -9.21 6.85 -6.50
N PHE A 188 -8.13 7.00 -5.73
CA PHE A 188 -6.92 6.20 -5.84
C PHE A 188 -6.94 4.92 -5.00
N LEU A 189 -7.30 5.01 -3.72
CA LEU A 189 -7.13 3.93 -2.75
C LEU A 189 -7.81 2.60 -3.14
N PRO A 190 -9.07 2.56 -3.63
CA PRO A 190 -9.71 1.29 -3.94
C PRO A 190 -8.95 0.48 -4.99
N SER A 191 -8.54 1.11 -6.09
CA SER A 191 -7.79 0.43 -7.16
C SER A 191 -6.40 0.01 -6.71
N ALA A 192 -5.68 0.90 -6.00
CA ALA A 192 -4.34 0.62 -5.51
C ALA A 192 -4.35 -0.55 -4.52
N THR A 193 -5.29 -0.57 -3.58
CA THR A 193 -5.43 -1.65 -2.61
C THR A 193 -5.77 -2.99 -3.27
N LEU A 194 -6.75 -3.00 -4.19
CA LEU A 194 -7.10 -4.21 -4.93
C LEU A 194 -5.93 -4.74 -5.74
N GLY A 195 -5.22 -3.86 -6.45
CA GLY A 195 -4.06 -4.23 -7.25
C GLY A 195 -2.95 -4.87 -6.41
N VAL A 196 -2.59 -4.27 -5.29
CA VAL A 196 -1.53 -4.78 -4.42
C VAL A 196 -1.91 -6.11 -3.79
N TYR A 197 -3.13 -6.27 -3.30
CA TYR A 197 -3.55 -7.54 -2.70
C TYR A 197 -3.71 -8.65 -3.72
N HIS A 198 -4.23 -8.33 -4.91
CA HIS A 198 -4.31 -9.31 -6.00
C HIS A 198 -2.91 -9.76 -6.42
N SER A 199 -1.98 -8.82 -6.60
CA SER A 199 -0.57 -9.13 -6.90
C SER A 199 0.07 -10.01 -5.83
N ALA A 200 -0.13 -9.68 -4.55
CA ALA A 200 0.45 -10.44 -3.45
C ALA A 200 -0.05 -11.89 -3.39
N LEU A 201 -1.36 -12.11 -3.56
CA LEU A 201 -1.92 -13.45 -3.61
C LEU A 201 -1.53 -14.19 -4.89
N ALA A 202 -1.53 -13.51 -6.03
CA ALA A 202 -1.07 -14.09 -7.30
C ALA A 202 0.40 -14.53 -7.21
N TYR A 203 1.25 -13.72 -6.58
CA TYR A 203 2.63 -14.09 -6.31
C TYR A 203 2.74 -15.36 -5.46
N THR A 204 2.02 -15.39 -4.35
CA THR A 204 2.07 -16.52 -3.39
C THR A 204 1.70 -17.85 -4.02
N PHE A 205 0.79 -17.85 -5.01
CA PHE A 205 0.30 -19.09 -5.60
C PHE A 205 0.82 -19.39 -7.01
N PHE A 206 1.16 -18.37 -7.78
CA PHE A 206 1.48 -18.49 -9.21
C PHE A 206 2.81 -17.84 -9.60
N GLY A 207 3.48 -17.16 -8.66
CA GLY A 207 4.81 -16.56 -8.87
C GLY A 207 4.78 -15.16 -9.50
N THR A 208 5.96 -14.71 -9.91
CA THR A 208 6.23 -13.30 -10.26
C THR A 208 5.42 -12.83 -11.46
N GLN A 209 5.31 -13.63 -12.52
CA GLN A 209 4.59 -13.21 -13.72
C GLN A 209 3.11 -12.95 -13.42
N ALA A 210 2.47 -13.86 -12.70
CA ALA A 210 1.07 -13.70 -12.29
C ALA A 210 0.85 -12.46 -11.40
N ALA A 211 1.81 -12.15 -10.52
CA ALA A 211 1.76 -10.96 -9.70
C ALA A 211 1.84 -9.67 -10.53
N LEU A 212 2.74 -9.63 -11.53
CA LEU A 212 2.86 -8.50 -12.43
C LEU A 212 1.59 -8.32 -13.27
N ASP A 213 1.04 -9.41 -13.78
CA ASP A 213 -0.20 -9.37 -14.57
C ASP A 213 -1.37 -8.87 -13.70
N ALA A 214 -1.52 -9.39 -12.48
CA ALA A 214 -2.55 -8.97 -11.55
C ALA A 214 -2.45 -7.48 -11.15
N GLY A 215 -1.22 -6.95 -11.04
CA GLY A 215 -0.99 -5.56 -10.67
C GLY A 215 -1.10 -4.57 -11.83
N PHE A 216 -0.59 -4.93 -13.00
CA PHE A 216 -0.41 -3.99 -14.11
C PHE A 216 -1.39 -4.16 -15.27
N SER A 217 -1.90 -5.37 -15.54
CA SER A 217 -2.85 -5.59 -16.63
C SER A 217 -4.08 -4.68 -16.57
N PRO A 218 -4.74 -4.48 -15.40
CA PRO A 218 -5.87 -3.56 -15.32
C PRO A 218 -5.52 -2.11 -15.66
N LEU A 219 -4.32 -1.66 -15.28
CA LEU A 219 -3.85 -0.32 -15.61
C LEU A 219 -3.59 -0.17 -17.11
N ILE A 220 -2.95 -1.16 -17.73
CA ILE A 220 -2.67 -1.18 -19.17
C ILE A 220 -3.99 -1.17 -19.95
N LYS A 221 -4.96 -2.01 -19.58
CA LYS A 221 -6.29 -2.04 -20.17
C LYS A 221 -7.05 -0.73 -19.98
N ALA A 222 -6.90 -0.07 -18.83
CA ALA A 222 -7.49 1.25 -18.60
C ALA A 222 -6.85 2.32 -19.50
N CYS A 223 -5.52 2.29 -19.65
CA CYS A 223 -4.82 3.21 -20.57
C CYS A 223 -5.27 3.01 -22.02
N SER A 224 -5.37 1.76 -22.51
CA SER A 224 -5.83 1.51 -23.87
C SER A 224 -7.25 2.04 -24.11
N LYS A 225 -8.17 1.81 -23.16
CA LYS A 225 -9.54 2.37 -23.27
C LYS A 225 -9.57 3.89 -23.34
N ILE A 226 -8.68 4.58 -22.63
CA ILE A 226 -8.58 6.04 -22.71
C ILE A 226 -8.09 6.48 -24.10
N LEU A 227 -7.11 5.76 -24.68
CA LEU A 227 -6.56 6.06 -25.98
C LEU A 227 -7.54 5.77 -27.12
N ASP A 228 -8.39 4.76 -26.98
CA ASP A 228 -9.43 4.39 -27.97
C ASP A 228 -10.62 5.37 -27.97
N LEU A 229 -10.73 6.24 -26.96
CA LEU A 229 -11.78 7.27 -26.85
C LEU A 229 -11.38 8.64 -27.45
N GLY A 230 -10.11 8.82 -27.83
CA GLY A 230 -9.55 10.04 -28.39
C GLY A 230 -9.27 9.92 -29.87
#